data_8e8e1c7ace957a5c4dc782efba071641
#
_entry.id   8e8e1c7ace957a5c4dc782efba071641
#
_cell.length_a   1.000
_cell.length_b   1.000
_cell.length_c   1.000
_cell.angle_alpha   90.00
_cell.angle_beta   90.00
_cell.angle_gamma   90.00
#
_symmetry.space_group_name_H-M   'P 1'
#
loop_
_entity.id
_entity.type
_entity.pdbx_description
1 polymer ?
#
loop_
_entity_poly.entity_id
_entity_poly.type
_entity_poly.pdbx_seq_one_letter_code
_entity_poly.pdbx_strand_id
1 'polypeptide(L)'
;SEQVTEENARWFEGSFTRIAANVGKAVLGKEDVVRLALTCMFAGGHLLLEDAPGTGKTALARAIAATVQGTHSRIQFTPDLLPSDITGVTIYDQKTGEWNFHKGPIFASIVLADEINRASPKTQSALLEVMEESRVTVDGVTHEAGRPFMVIATQNPIEQAGTYALPEAQLDRFLIKSSIGYPESAAGIEILKGSATPDRSKTLPAVISTSAVEEMTEMASFTYADESVLGYVQDLVESTRSSKDVRIGVSTRGAIAMVRAARVWALSRGRHYMLPDDVKTLALPVWAHRIVLDPDAEFGGATREAVVIRALEEVSAPIFRK
;
A
#
# COMPACT_ATOMS: atom_id res chain seq x y z
N SER A 1 -22.17 9.60 -14.11
CA SER A 1 -21.47 8.70 -13.19
C SER A 1 -22.40 7.54 -12.85
N GLU A 2 -22.06 6.35 -13.30
CA GLU A 2 -22.83 5.15 -13.00
C GLU A 2 -22.63 4.80 -11.52
N GLN A 3 -23.73 4.76 -10.80
CA GLN A 3 -23.76 4.36 -9.40
C GLN A 3 -23.45 2.86 -9.30
N VAL A 4 -22.55 2.47 -8.38
CA VAL A 4 -22.24 1.06 -8.14
C VAL A 4 -23.50 0.35 -7.63
N THR A 5 -23.87 -0.76 -8.27
CA THR A 5 -25.04 -1.55 -7.90
C THR A 5 -24.67 -2.63 -6.87
N GLU A 6 -25.69 -3.20 -6.23
CA GLU A 6 -25.51 -4.35 -5.35
C GLU A 6 -24.93 -5.57 -6.09
N GLU A 7 -25.30 -5.77 -7.35
CA GLU A 7 -24.76 -6.83 -8.20
C GLU A 7 -23.27 -6.61 -8.48
N ASN A 8 -22.88 -5.36 -8.79
CA ASN A 8 -21.47 -4.99 -8.95
C ASN A 8 -20.65 -5.28 -7.68
N ALA A 9 -21.20 -4.97 -6.52
CA ALA A 9 -20.55 -5.21 -5.24
C ALA A 9 -20.34 -6.71 -4.97
N ARG A 10 -21.31 -7.54 -5.30
CA ARG A 10 -21.20 -9.01 -5.18
C ARG A 10 -20.15 -9.58 -6.13
N TRP A 11 -20.11 -9.09 -7.36
CA TRP A 11 -19.08 -9.46 -8.32
C TRP A 11 -17.67 -9.07 -7.84
N PHE A 12 -17.53 -7.86 -7.32
CA PHE A 12 -16.27 -7.38 -6.77
C PHE A 12 -15.82 -8.24 -5.58
N GLU A 13 -16.71 -8.53 -4.64
CA GLU A 13 -16.43 -9.39 -3.50
C GLU A 13 -15.94 -10.77 -3.93
N GLY A 14 -16.63 -11.40 -4.88
CA GLY A 14 -16.23 -12.71 -5.41
C GLY A 14 -14.85 -12.69 -6.06
N SER A 15 -14.58 -11.68 -6.88
CA SER A 15 -13.28 -11.48 -7.53
C SER A 15 -12.17 -11.20 -6.53
N PHE A 16 -12.40 -10.30 -5.59
CA PHE A 16 -11.45 -9.96 -4.53
C PHE A 16 -11.12 -11.18 -3.68
N THR A 17 -12.12 -11.97 -3.28
CA THR A 17 -11.94 -13.18 -2.48
C THR A 17 -11.08 -14.22 -3.21
N ARG A 18 -11.32 -14.41 -4.50
CA ARG A 18 -10.51 -15.35 -5.32
C ARG A 18 -9.07 -14.87 -5.46
N ILE A 19 -8.85 -13.57 -5.67
CA ILE A 19 -7.52 -12.98 -5.74
C ILE A 19 -6.79 -13.16 -4.40
N ALA A 20 -7.45 -12.82 -3.30
CA ALA A 20 -6.90 -12.96 -1.95
C ALA A 20 -6.54 -14.41 -1.60
N ALA A 21 -7.40 -15.36 -1.96
CA ALA A 21 -7.14 -16.78 -1.74
C ALA A 21 -5.94 -17.28 -2.55
N ASN A 22 -5.79 -16.83 -3.80
CA ASN A 22 -4.67 -17.21 -4.65
C ASN A 22 -3.35 -16.64 -4.11
N VAL A 23 -3.32 -15.37 -3.74
CA VAL A 23 -2.15 -14.74 -3.09
C VAL A 23 -1.81 -15.43 -1.77
N GLY A 24 -2.82 -15.77 -0.99
CA GLY A 24 -2.69 -16.46 0.29
C GLY A 24 -2.00 -17.82 0.23
N LYS A 25 -2.01 -18.49 -0.92
CA LYS A 25 -1.26 -19.74 -1.13
C LYS A 25 0.25 -19.57 -0.99
N ALA A 26 0.75 -18.37 -1.29
CA ALA A 26 2.19 -18.04 -1.18
C ALA A 26 2.54 -17.33 0.13
N VAL A 27 1.55 -16.81 0.84
CA VAL A 27 1.73 -16.06 2.10
C VAL A 27 0.83 -16.66 3.17
N LEU A 28 1.21 -17.83 3.65
CA LEU A 28 0.39 -18.63 4.55
C LEU A 28 0.12 -17.93 5.89
N GLY A 29 -1.14 -17.97 6.32
CA GLY A 29 -1.56 -17.44 7.62
C GLY A 29 -1.57 -15.92 7.74
N LYS A 30 -1.46 -15.18 6.62
CA LYS A 30 -1.38 -13.71 6.57
C LYS A 30 -2.55 -13.08 5.79
N GLU A 31 -3.73 -13.60 6.00
CA GLU A 31 -4.94 -13.15 5.31
C GLU A 31 -5.20 -11.65 5.47
N ASP A 32 -5.01 -11.09 6.66
CA ASP A 32 -5.26 -9.68 6.93
C ASP A 32 -4.33 -8.76 6.13
N VAL A 33 -3.03 -9.05 6.10
CA VAL A 33 -2.08 -8.24 5.33
C VAL A 33 -2.28 -8.39 3.82
N VAL A 34 -2.67 -9.57 3.36
CA VAL A 34 -3.04 -9.80 1.95
C VAL A 34 -4.23 -8.92 1.56
N ARG A 35 -5.28 -8.89 2.37
CA ARG A 35 -6.46 -8.06 2.13
C ARG A 35 -6.11 -6.57 2.15
N LEU A 36 -5.27 -6.12 3.06
CA LEU A 36 -4.78 -4.73 3.10
C LEU A 36 -3.96 -4.37 1.86
N ALA A 37 -3.08 -5.26 1.42
CA ALA A 37 -2.28 -5.05 0.21
C ALA A 37 -3.16 -4.94 -1.04
N LEU A 38 -4.16 -5.78 -1.18
CA LEU A 38 -5.12 -5.73 -2.29
C LEU A 38 -6.01 -4.49 -2.21
N THR A 39 -6.45 -4.11 -1.03
CA THR A 39 -7.19 -2.85 -0.82
C THR A 39 -6.37 -1.66 -1.30
N CYS A 40 -5.09 -1.64 -0.96
CA CYS A 40 -4.14 -0.63 -1.42
C CYS A 40 -4.05 -0.60 -2.95
N MET A 41 -3.89 -1.75 -3.59
CA MET A 41 -3.82 -1.86 -5.05
C MET A 41 -5.08 -1.33 -5.73
N PHE A 42 -6.26 -1.77 -5.31
CA PHE A 42 -7.53 -1.34 -5.90
C PHE A 42 -7.91 0.10 -5.57
N ALA A 43 -7.33 0.68 -4.53
CA ALA A 43 -7.45 2.10 -4.23
C ALA A 43 -6.47 2.97 -5.01
N GLY A 44 -5.59 2.36 -5.82
CA GLY A 44 -4.55 3.08 -6.56
C GLY A 44 -3.46 3.65 -5.65
N GLY A 45 -3.21 3.01 -4.52
CA GLY A 45 -2.22 3.43 -3.53
C GLY A 45 -0.98 2.57 -3.49
N HIS A 46 -0.07 2.91 -2.58
CA HIS A 46 1.18 2.21 -2.35
C HIS A 46 1.26 1.74 -0.89
N LEU A 47 1.94 0.63 -0.67
CA LEU A 47 2.03 -0.05 0.62
C LEU A 47 3.42 0.08 1.23
N LEU A 48 3.47 0.42 2.51
CA LEU A 48 4.70 0.38 3.30
C LEU A 48 4.60 -0.77 4.32
N LEU A 49 5.60 -1.65 4.30
CA LEU A 49 5.74 -2.73 5.27
C LEU A 49 6.91 -2.45 6.20
N GLU A 50 6.67 -2.47 7.50
CA GLU A 50 7.71 -2.45 8.52
C GLU A 50 7.92 -3.86 9.05
N ASP A 51 8.96 -4.51 8.59
CA ASP A 51 9.23 -5.88 8.95
C ASP A 51 10.72 -6.18 9.10
N ALA A 52 11.00 -7.15 9.96
CA ALA A 52 12.29 -7.78 10.01
C ALA A 52 12.56 -8.61 8.73
N PRO A 53 13.82 -8.88 8.35
CA PRO A 53 14.13 -9.76 7.23
C PRO A 53 13.52 -11.15 7.37
N GLY A 54 13.13 -11.76 6.26
CA GLY A 54 12.64 -13.15 6.23
C GLY A 54 11.16 -13.35 6.55
N THR A 55 10.32 -12.34 6.40
CA THR A 55 8.88 -12.38 6.73
C THR A 55 7.96 -12.67 5.55
N GLY A 56 8.48 -12.88 4.34
CA GLY A 56 7.65 -13.23 3.16
C GLY A 56 7.19 -12.06 2.29
N LYS A 57 7.77 -10.88 2.45
CA LYS A 57 7.42 -9.68 1.64
C LYS A 57 7.69 -9.86 0.14
N THR A 58 8.75 -10.57 -0.24
CA THR A 58 9.02 -10.89 -1.65
C THR A 58 7.97 -11.84 -2.21
N ALA A 59 7.57 -12.85 -1.44
CA ALA A 59 6.50 -13.78 -1.83
C ALA A 59 5.17 -13.06 -2.03
N LEU A 60 4.84 -12.10 -1.16
CA LEU A 60 3.63 -11.27 -1.27
C LEU A 60 3.62 -10.49 -2.61
N ALA A 61 4.70 -9.78 -2.91
CA ALA A 61 4.80 -8.97 -4.12
C ALA A 61 4.70 -9.82 -5.39
N ARG A 62 5.43 -10.93 -5.44
CA ARG A 62 5.38 -11.87 -6.58
C ARG A 62 4.01 -12.50 -6.75
N ALA A 63 3.39 -12.91 -5.65
CA ALA A 63 2.09 -13.55 -5.68
C ALA A 63 1.00 -12.61 -6.21
N ILE A 64 1.02 -11.34 -5.82
CA ILE A 64 0.10 -10.33 -6.34
C ILE A 64 0.32 -10.15 -7.85
N ALA A 65 1.56 -9.95 -8.29
CA ALA A 65 1.87 -9.76 -9.70
C ALA A 65 1.43 -10.96 -10.56
N ALA A 66 1.71 -12.18 -10.11
CA ALA A 66 1.28 -13.40 -10.80
C ALA A 66 -0.23 -13.51 -10.88
N THR A 67 -0.93 -13.22 -9.78
CA THR A 67 -2.39 -13.35 -9.68
C THR A 67 -3.12 -12.40 -10.64
N VAL A 68 -2.57 -11.20 -10.88
CA VAL A 68 -3.19 -10.17 -11.74
C VAL A 68 -2.59 -10.11 -13.14
N GLN A 69 -1.81 -11.09 -13.56
CA GLN A 69 -1.10 -11.11 -14.85
C GLN A 69 -0.20 -9.87 -15.07
N GLY A 70 0.30 -9.32 -13.99
CA GLY A 70 1.19 -8.17 -14.04
C GLY A 70 2.66 -8.57 -14.06
N THR A 71 3.51 -7.59 -14.31
CA THR A 71 4.95 -7.73 -14.19
C THR A 71 5.41 -7.40 -12.78
N HIS A 72 6.54 -7.96 -12.38
CA HIS A 72 7.14 -7.77 -11.07
C HIS A 72 8.59 -7.34 -11.21
N SER A 73 9.03 -6.43 -10.36
CA SER A 73 10.44 -6.09 -10.19
C SER A 73 10.78 -5.95 -8.70
N ARG A 74 12.06 -6.12 -8.39
CA ARG A 74 12.60 -5.87 -7.06
C ARG A 74 13.75 -4.90 -7.14
N ILE A 75 13.73 -3.89 -6.28
CA ILE A 75 14.82 -2.92 -6.11
C ILE A 75 15.34 -3.06 -4.69
N GLN A 76 16.58 -3.50 -4.54
CA GLN A 76 17.27 -3.51 -3.26
C GLN A 76 17.90 -2.14 -3.05
N PHE A 77 17.44 -1.42 -2.04
CA PHE A 77 18.00 -0.11 -1.67
C PHE A 77 19.29 -0.29 -0.90
N THR A 78 20.32 0.42 -1.34
CA THR A 78 21.65 0.43 -0.75
C THR A 78 22.17 1.87 -0.72
N PRO A 79 23.22 2.19 0.09
CA PRO A 79 23.81 3.53 0.08
C PRO A 79 24.32 3.99 -1.28
N ASP A 80 24.72 3.05 -2.15
CA ASP A 80 25.27 3.34 -3.48
C ASP A 80 24.19 3.46 -4.57
N LEU A 81 22.94 3.14 -4.27
CA LEU A 81 21.87 3.19 -5.25
C LEU A 81 21.60 4.62 -5.71
N LEU A 82 21.61 4.83 -7.01
CA LEU A 82 21.36 6.14 -7.63
C LEU A 82 19.90 6.24 -8.09
N PRO A 83 19.33 7.46 -8.20
CA PRO A 83 18.01 7.66 -8.78
C PRO A 83 17.83 7.02 -10.15
N SER A 84 18.83 7.09 -11.01
CA SER A 84 18.81 6.48 -12.36
C SER A 84 18.78 4.96 -12.35
N ASP A 85 19.25 4.32 -11.27
CA ASP A 85 19.13 2.87 -11.10
C ASP A 85 17.66 2.45 -10.90
N ILE A 86 16.81 3.36 -10.48
CA ILE A 86 15.37 3.15 -10.31
C ILE A 86 14.60 3.46 -11.58
N THR A 87 14.84 4.62 -12.16
CA THR A 87 14.05 5.18 -13.26
C THR A 87 14.52 4.75 -14.65
N GLY A 88 15.80 4.43 -14.78
CA GLY A 88 16.41 4.13 -16.05
C GLY A 88 17.30 5.23 -16.57
N VAL A 89 17.97 4.96 -17.69
CA VAL A 89 18.97 5.85 -18.30
C VAL A 89 18.78 5.91 -19.81
N THR A 90 19.14 7.05 -20.37
CA THR A 90 19.24 7.22 -21.82
C THR A 90 20.66 6.91 -22.25
N ILE A 91 20.83 5.98 -23.19
CA ILE A 91 22.11 5.52 -23.68
C ILE A 91 22.22 5.84 -25.15
N TYR A 92 23.39 6.39 -25.58
CA TYR A 92 23.70 6.64 -26.97
C TYR A 92 24.13 5.34 -27.65
N ASP A 93 23.43 4.98 -28.72
CA ASP A 93 23.78 3.84 -29.58
C ASP A 93 24.71 4.34 -30.72
N GLN A 94 25.98 3.96 -30.66
CA GLN A 94 26.97 4.34 -31.67
C GLN A 94 26.67 3.73 -33.05
N LYS A 95 25.96 2.60 -33.13
CA LYS A 95 25.63 1.94 -34.37
C LYS A 95 24.52 2.64 -35.13
N THR A 96 23.51 3.12 -34.45
CA THR A 96 22.34 3.78 -35.04
C THR A 96 22.42 5.31 -34.96
N GLY A 97 23.29 5.86 -34.14
CA GLY A 97 23.37 7.30 -33.86
C GLY A 97 22.20 7.86 -33.05
N GLU A 98 21.42 6.99 -32.42
CA GLU A 98 20.23 7.35 -31.67
C GLU A 98 20.46 7.26 -30.18
N TRP A 99 19.73 8.10 -29.44
CA TRP A 99 19.62 8.03 -27.98
C TRP A 99 18.41 7.15 -27.62
N ASN A 100 18.65 6.06 -26.89
CA ASN A 100 17.61 5.12 -26.49
C ASN A 100 17.45 5.15 -24.97
N PHE A 101 16.20 5.30 -24.51
CA PHE A 101 15.86 5.18 -23.11
C PHE A 101 15.75 3.71 -22.70
N HIS A 102 16.55 3.32 -21.71
CA HIS A 102 16.51 2.01 -21.10
C HIS A 102 15.73 2.09 -19.78
N LYS A 103 14.53 1.53 -19.77
CA LYS A 103 13.63 1.55 -18.62
C LYS A 103 14.25 0.87 -17.41
N GLY A 104 14.21 1.55 -16.27
CA GLY A 104 14.62 0.98 -14.99
C GLY A 104 13.54 0.07 -14.38
N PRO A 105 13.86 -0.55 -13.23
CA PRO A 105 12.96 -1.51 -12.56
C PRO A 105 11.65 -0.91 -12.06
N ILE A 106 11.50 0.40 -12.00
CA ILE A 106 10.24 1.05 -11.62
C ILE A 106 9.11 0.77 -12.63
N PHE A 107 9.45 0.40 -13.86
CA PHE A 107 8.49 0.11 -14.92
C PHE A 107 7.99 -1.34 -14.83
N ALA A 108 7.24 -1.63 -13.79
CA ALA A 108 6.57 -2.90 -13.56
C ALA A 108 5.22 -2.64 -12.88
N SER A 109 4.31 -3.60 -12.94
CA SER A 109 3.02 -3.50 -12.28
C SER A 109 3.15 -3.50 -10.76
N ILE A 110 3.95 -4.40 -10.24
CA ILE A 110 4.23 -4.52 -8.80
C ILE A 110 5.74 -4.39 -8.59
N VAL A 111 6.13 -3.38 -7.84
CA VAL A 111 7.53 -3.08 -7.55
C VAL A 111 7.78 -3.28 -6.05
N LEU A 112 8.64 -4.22 -5.71
CA LEU A 112 9.13 -4.37 -4.33
C LEU A 112 10.35 -3.46 -4.15
N ALA A 113 10.19 -2.38 -3.40
CA ALA A 113 11.28 -1.48 -3.02
C ALA A 113 11.77 -1.87 -1.62
N ASP A 114 12.83 -2.68 -1.57
CA ASP A 114 13.28 -3.33 -0.35
C ASP A 114 14.28 -2.49 0.41
N GLU A 115 14.03 -2.29 1.71
CA GLU A 115 14.87 -1.53 2.64
C GLU A 115 15.15 -0.09 2.18
N ILE A 116 14.08 0.67 1.90
CA ILE A 116 14.17 2.03 1.34
C ILE A 116 14.96 3.02 2.21
N ASN A 117 14.99 2.82 3.53
CA ASN A 117 15.74 3.66 4.47
C ASN A 117 17.26 3.45 4.42
N ARG A 118 17.76 2.51 3.63
CA ARG A 118 19.21 2.31 3.43
C ARG A 118 19.78 3.21 2.33
N ALA A 119 18.97 3.70 1.41
CA ALA A 119 19.42 4.60 0.36
C ALA A 119 19.44 6.07 0.81
N SER A 120 20.20 6.89 0.10
CA SER A 120 20.26 8.33 0.34
C SER A 120 18.90 9.01 0.17
N PRO A 121 18.67 10.17 0.81
CA PRO A 121 17.42 10.93 0.64
C PRO A 121 17.09 11.26 -0.82
N LYS A 122 18.09 11.53 -1.65
CA LYS A 122 17.90 11.82 -3.08
C LYS A 122 17.31 10.62 -3.83
N THR A 123 17.80 9.42 -3.55
CA THR A 123 17.30 8.18 -4.16
C THR A 123 15.90 7.84 -3.64
N GLN A 124 15.65 8.02 -2.34
CA GLN A 124 14.31 7.88 -1.76
C GLN A 124 13.31 8.83 -2.44
N SER A 125 13.70 10.09 -2.63
CA SER A 125 12.84 11.09 -3.27
C SER A 125 12.49 10.74 -4.71
N ALA A 126 13.40 10.12 -5.46
CA ALA A 126 13.14 9.67 -6.83
C ALA A 126 12.04 8.60 -6.86
N LEU A 127 12.09 7.62 -5.95
CA LEU A 127 11.04 6.61 -5.82
C LEU A 127 9.69 7.24 -5.46
N LEU A 128 9.68 8.08 -4.45
CA LEU A 128 8.45 8.69 -3.92
C LEU A 128 7.77 9.59 -4.94
N GLU A 129 8.54 10.29 -5.78
CA GLU A 129 8.02 11.10 -6.88
C GLU A 129 7.30 10.23 -7.92
N VAL A 130 7.89 9.11 -8.33
CA VAL A 130 7.25 8.19 -9.28
C VAL A 130 5.97 7.59 -8.68
N MET A 131 5.98 7.28 -7.40
CA MET A 131 4.78 6.79 -6.72
C MET A 131 3.62 7.79 -6.79
N GLU A 132 3.90 9.06 -6.59
CA GLU A 132 2.87 10.11 -6.62
C GLU A 132 2.39 10.42 -8.03
N GLU A 133 3.31 10.56 -8.97
CA GLU A 133 3.02 10.97 -10.34
C GLU A 133 2.60 9.81 -11.26
N SER A 134 2.93 8.57 -10.91
CA SER A 134 2.77 7.37 -11.75
C SER A 134 3.46 7.48 -13.11
N ARG A 135 4.49 8.30 -13.20
CA ARG A 135 5.25 8.56 -14.43
C ARG A 135 6.65 9.06 -14.10
N VAL A 136 7.52 8.93 -15.07
CA VAL A 136 8.91 9.41 -15.02
C VAL A 136 9.18 10.29 -16.22
N THR A 137 9.75 11.47 -16.00
CA THR A 137 10.22 12.35 -17.07
C THR A 137 11.74 12.28 -17.15
N VAL A 138 12.27 11.84 -18.29
CA VAL A 138 13.70 11.75 -18.56
C VAL A 138 13.99 12.48 -19.87
N ASP A 139 14.94 13.40 -19.86
CA ASP A 139 15.33 14.18 -21.05
C ASP A 139 14.13 14.84 -21.77
N GLY A 140 13.18 15.36 -21.00
CA GLY A 140 12.00 16.02 -21.55
C GLY A 140 10.90 15.07 -22.07
N VAL A 141 11.11 13.75 -22.01
CA VAL A 141 10.13 12.75 -22.43
C VAL A 141 9.50 12.10 -21.20
N THR A 142 8.17 12.08 -21.15
CA THR A 142 7.41 11.46 -20.08
C THR A 142 7.08 10.00 -20.42
N HIS A 143 7.43 9.12 -19.49
CA HIS A 143 7.15 7.69 -19.57
C HIS A 143 6.17 7.30 -18.47
N GLU A 144 5.06 6.68 -18.83
CA GLU A 144 4.09 6.16 -17.87
C GLU A 144 4.65 4.94 -17.14
N ALA A 145 4.46 4.89 -15.82
CA ALA A 145 4.65 3.65 -15.06
C ALA A 145 3.58 2.62 -15.46
N GLY A 146 3.69 1.37 -15.00
CA GLY A 146 2.73 0.32 -15.34
C GLY A 146 1.29 0.65 -14.93
N ARG A 147 0.35 -0.08 -15.53
CA ARG A 147 -1.07 -0.08 -15.11
C ARG A 147 -1.53 -1.53 -14.95
N PRO A 148 -1.95 -1.97 -13.74
CA PRO A 148 -1.84 -1.23 -12.47
C PRO A 148 -0.39 -0.96 -12.10
N PHE A 149 -0.18 0.01 -11.21
CA PHE A 149 1.13 0.33 -10.68
C PHE A 149 1.05 0.45 -9.16
N MET A 150 1.72 -0.46 -8.45
CA MET A 150 1.81 -0.41 -6.99
C MET A 150 3.24 -0.70 -6.53
N VAL A 151 3.74 0.17 -5.68
CA VAL A 151 4.98 -0.05 -4.95
C VAL A 151 4.65 -0.67 -3.59
N ILE A 152 5.35 -1.75 -3.28
CA ILE A 152 5.41 -2.31 -1.93
C ILE A 152 6.81 -1.98 -1.42
N ALA A 153 6.89 -0.97 -0.56
CA ALA A 153 8.14 -0.56 0.05
C ALA A 153 8.30 -1.22 1.42
N THR A 154 9.53 -1.53 1.79
CA THR A 154 9.84 -2.06 3.11
C THR A 154 10.86 -1.19 3.80
N GLN A 155 10.76 -1.10 5.11
CA GLN A 155 11.79 -0.55 5.97
C GLN A 155 11.95 -1.42 7.21
N ASN A 156 13.17 -1.51 7.70
CA ASN A 156 13.43 -2.20 8.96
C ASN A 156 13.11 -1.22 10.11
N PRO A 157 12.28 -1.60 11.09
CA PRO A 157 11.98 -0.75 12.23
C PRO A 157 13.17 -0.53 13.17
N ILE A 158 14.20 -1.38 13.09
CA ILE A 158 15.39 -1.25 13.93
C ILE A 158 16.32 -0.23 13.29
N GLU A 159 16.57 0.88 13.99
CA GLU A 159 17.56 1.87 13.57
C GLU A 159 18.96 1.24 13.58
N GLN A 160 19.55 1.14 12.39
CA GLN A 160 20.92 0.70 12.21
C GLN A 160 21.79 1.87 11.73
N ALA A 161 23.06 1.84 12.06
CA ALA A 161 24.02 2.78 11.51
C ALA A 161 24.00 2.76 9.98
N GLY A 162 23.98 3.93 9.33
CA GLY A 162 23.93 4.06 7.88
C GLY A 162 22.54 4.00 7.28
N THR A 163 21.47 4.10 8.09
CA THR A 163 20.11 4.28 7.60
C THR A 163 19.70 5.75 7.58
N TYR A 164 18.80 6.08 6.66
CA TYR A 164 18.20 7.40 6.51
C TYR A 164 16.70 7.28 6.71
N ALA A 165 16.20 7.75 7.85
CA ALA A 165 14.77 7.76 8.11
C ALA A 165 14.03 8.54 7.01
N LEU A 166 12.90 8.00 6.56
CA LEU A 166 12.00 8.75 5.69
C LEU A 166 11.48 9.97 6.44
N PRO A 167 11.55 11.18 5.85
CA PRO A 167 10.89 12.33 6.43
C PRO A 167 9.40 12.04 6.67
N GLU A 168 8.87 12.48 7.80
CA GLU A 168 7.48 12.20 8.19
C GLU A 168 6.47 12.64 7.12
N ALA A 169 6.72 13.77 6.45
CA ALA A 169 5.89 14.25 5.33
C ALA A 169 5.90 13.31 4.13
N GLN A 170 6.92 12.49 3.96
CA GLN A 170 7.02 11.53 2.86
C GLN A 170 6.25 10.23 3.13
N LEU A 171 6.04 9.88 4.39
CA LEU A 171 5.22 8.73 4.78
C LEU A 171 3.77 8.86 4.33
N ASP A 172 3.28 10.09 4.18
CA ASP A 172 1.93 10.40 3.70
C ASP A 172 1.67 9.91 2.25
N ARG A 173 2.70 9.62 1.48
CA ARG A 173 2.59 9.06 0.12
C ARG A 173 2.21 7.58 0.10
N PHE A 174 2.37 6.88 1.21
CA PHE A 174 1.90 5.52 1.37
C PHE A 174 0.45 5.51 1.85
N LEU A 175 -0.43 4.86 1.09
CA LEU A 175 -1.84 4.77 1.47
C LEU A 175 -2.01 3.97 2.76
N ILE A 176 -1.33 2.84 2.83
CA ILE A 176 -1.40 1.89 3.95
C ILE A 176 0.00 1.56 4.43
N LYS A 177 0.16 1.49 5.75
CA LYS A 177 1.32 0.94 6.43
C LYS A 177 0.88 -0.27 7.23
N SER A 178 1.61 -1.37 7.08
CA SER A 178 1.31 -2.63 7.75
C SER A 178 2.58 -3.40 8.06
N SER A 179 2.42 -4.60 8.56
CA SER A 179 3.48 -5.54 8.89
C SER A 179 3.02 -6.95 8.57
N ILE A 180 3.87 -7.78 7.99
CA ILE A 180 3.58 -9.21 7.79
C ILE A 180 3.81 -9.95 9.11
N GLY A 181 4.93 -9.68 9.77
CA GLY A 181 5.36 -10.37 10.98
C GLY A 181 5.78 -11.82 10.73
N TYR A 182 6.13 -12.48 11.79
CA TYR A 182 6.42 -13.93 11.75
C TYR A 182 5.12 -14.72 11.65
N PRO A 183 5.13 -15.91 11.02
CA PRO A 183 3.95 -16.76 10.95
C PRO A 183 3.58 -17.30 12.34
N GLU A 184 2.29 -17.46 12.58
CA GLU A 184 1.80 -18.20 13.74
C GLU A 184 2.19 -19.67 13.64
N SER A 185 2.14 -20.37 14.78
CA SER A 185 2.67 -21.73 14.91
C SER A 185 2.12 -22.71 13.86
N ALA A 186 0.83 -22.71 13.61
CA ALA A 186 0.21 -23.60 12.62
C ALA A 186 0.68 -23.29 11.19
N ALA A 187 0.73 -22.02 10.81
CA ALA A 187 1.25 -21.60 9.52
C ALA A 187 2.76 -21.86 9.40
N GLY A 188 3.51 -21.68 10.48
CA GLY A 188 4.92 -22.00 10.55
C GLY A 188 5.19 -23.49 10.28
N ILE A 189 4.39 -24.38 10.83
CA ILE A 189 4.50 -25.82 10.57
C ILE A 189 4.23 -26.14 9.09
N GLU A 190 3.21 -25.55 8.50
CA GLU A 190 2.90 -25.73 7.07
C GLU A 190 4.05 -25.25 6.17
N ILE A 191 4.69 -24.13 6.53
CA ILE A 191 5.88 -23.64 5.83
C ILE A 191 7.03 -24.66 5.92
N LEU A 192 7.26 -25.24 7.09
CA LEU A 192 8.30 -26.24 7.29
C LEU A 192 8.04 -27.51 6.50
N LYS A 193 6.79 -27.95 6.39
CA LYS A 193 6.40 -29.09 5.53
C LYS A 193 6.72 -28.84 4.06
N GLY A 194 6.59 -27.59 3.61
CA GLY A 194 6.87 -27.17 2.24
C GLY A 194 8.31 -26.73 1.98
N SER A 195 9.20 -26.83 2.95
CA SER A 195 10.56 -26.28 2.85
C SER A 195 11.43 -26.89 1.73
N ALA A 196 11.09 -28.09 1.27
CA ALA A 196 11.75 -28.73 0.13
C ALA A 196 11.08 -28.43 -1.22
N THR A 197 9.97 -27.70 -1.23
CA THR A 197 9.25 -27.34 -2.46
C THR A 197 9.67 -25.97 -2.97
N PRO A 198 9.61 -25.73 -4.30
CA PRO A 198 9.88 -24.41 -4.84
C PRO A 198 8.95 -23.36 -4.23
N ASP A 199 9.42 -22.12 -4.18
CA ASP A 199 8.62 -20.97 -3.78
C ASP A 199 7.29 -20.92 -4.55
N ARG A 200 6.17 -21.08 -3.83
CA ARG A 200 4.83 -21.13 -4.42
C ARG A 200 4.46 -19.86 -5.17
N SER A 201 5.05 -18.72 -4.82
CA SER A 201 4.80 -17.45 -5.50
C SER A 201 5.23 -17.47 -6.97
N LYS A 202 6.17 -18.35 -7.34
CA LYS A 202 6.67 -18.49 -8.71
C LYS A 202 5.77 -19.32 -9.62
N THR A 203 4.85 -20.11 -9.06
CA THR A 203 4.03 -21.08 -9.79
C THR A 203 2.53 -20.78 -9.70
N LEU A 204 2.14 -19.67 -9.09
CA LEU A 204 0.73 -19.29 -8.97
C LEU A 204 0.13 -18.99 -10.35
N PRO A 205 -1.08 -19.53 -10.62
CA PRO A 205 -1.80 -19.17 -11.84
C PRO A 205 -2.33 -17.73 -11.74
N ALA A 206 -2.53 -17.11 -12.88
CA ALA A 206 -3.27 -15.86 -12.95
C ALA A 206 -4.77 -16.13 -12.73
N VAL A 207 -5.42 -15.25 -11.99
CA VAL A 207 -6.86 -15.33 -11.67
C VAL A 207 -7.64 -14.23 -12.37
N ILE A 208 -7.00 -13.11 -12.64
CA ILE A 208 -7.59 -11.93 -13.25
C ILE A 208 -6.57 -11.23 -14.14
N SER A 209 -7.04 -10.51 -15.14
CA SER A 209 -6.18 -9.69 -16.01
C SER A 209 -5.90 -8.31 -15.41
N THR A 210 -4.84 -7.66 -15.86
CA THR A 210 -4.53 -6.27 -15.48
C THR A 210 -5.65 -5.31 -15.89
N SER A 211 -6.28 -5.52 -17.03
CA SER A 211 -7.43 -4.71 -17.45
C SER A 211 -8.64 -4.86 -16.54
N ALA A 212 -8.91 -6.06 -16.04
CA ALA A 212 -9.97 -6.27 -15.06
C ALA A 212 -9.64 -5.65 -13.70
N VAL A 213 -8.37 -5.61 -13.30
CA VAL A 213 -7.94 -4.86 -12.09
C VAL A 213 -8.24 -3.37 -12.26
N GLU A 214 -7.99 -2.80 -13.43
CA GLU A 214 -8.32 -1.39 -13.71
C GLU A 214 -9.83 -1.13 -13.63
N GLU A 215 -10.65 -2.02 -14.19
CA GLU A 215 -12.12 -1.93 -14.10
C GLU A 215 -12.59 -1.99 -12.64
N MET A 216 -12.05 -2.89 -11.84
CA MET A 216 -12.36 -2.97 -10.41
C MET A 216 -11.94 -1.70 -9.66
N THR A 217 -10.78 -1.15 -9.99
CA THR A 217 -10.27 0.09 -9.39
C THR A 217 -11.20 1.27 -9.71
N GLU A 218 -11.61 1.40 -10.96
CA GLU A 218 -12.57 2.42 -11.38
C GLU A 218 -13.92 2.25 -10.68
N MET A 219 -14.47 1.04 -10.68
CA MET A 219 -15.72 0.73 -9.99
C MET A 219 -15.65 1.12 -8.50
N ALA A 220 -14.57 0.80 -7.81
CA ALA A 220 -14.41 1.11 -6.41
C ALA A 220 -14.44 2.61 -6.12
N SER A 221 -13.94 3.44 -7.03
CA SER A 221 -13.95 4.89 -6.88
C SER A 221 -15.36 5.50 -6.85
N PHE A 222 -16.38 4.77 -7.33
CA PHE A 222 -17.78 5.18 -7.33
C PHE A 222 -18.64 4.55 -6.23
N THR A 223 -18.02 3.81 -5.30
CA THR A 223 -18.75 3.30 -4.13
C THR A 223 -19.42 4.44 -3.37
N TYR A 224 -20.70 4.28 -3.07
CA TYR A 224 -21.45 5.31 -2.36
C TYR A 224 -20.88 5.55 -0.95
N ALA A 225 -20.72 6.83 -0.64
CA ALA A 225 -20.31 7.30 0.68
C ALA A 225 -21.35 8.32 1.17
N ASP A 226 -22.14 7.93 2.16
CA ASP A 226 -23.13 8.82 2.75
C ASP A 226 -22.46 9.99 3.46
N GLU A 227 -23.08 11.15 3.42
CA GLU A 227 -22.55 12.36 4.08
C GLU A 227 -22.30 12.13 5.58
N SER A 228 -23.14 11.32 6.23
CA SER A 228 -22.93 10.95 7.64
C SER A 228 -21.66 10.17 7.90
N VAL A 229 -21.26 9.28 6.98
CA VAL A 229 -20.01 8.53 7.06
C VAL A 229 -18.82 9.43 6.76
N LEU A 230 -18.93 10.31 5.77
CA LEU A 230 -17.90 11.32 5.47
C LEU A 230 -17.71 12.28 6.65
N GLY A 231 -18.81 12.68 7.31
CA GLY A 231 -18.77 13.46 8.54
C GLY A 231 -18.05 12.73 9.68
N TYR A 232 -18.26 11.44 9.80
CA TYR A 232 -17.54 10.60 10.77
C TYR A 232 -16.03 10.58 10.51
N VAL A 233 -15.62 10.43 9.23
CA VAL A 233 -14.20 10.52 8.85
C VAL A 233 -13.62 11.88 9.24
N GLN A 234 -14.34 12.97 8.96
CA GLN A 234 -13.92 14.34 9.30
C GLN A 234 -13.78 14.53 10.80
N ASP A 235 -14.72 14.06 11.59
CA ASP A 235 -14.70 14.16 13.05
C ASP A 235 -13.51 13.39 13.66
N LEU A 236 -13.22 12.21 13.12
CA LEU A 236 -12.04 11.42 13.55
C LEU A 236 -10.74 12.17 13.25
N VAL A 237 -10.61 12.72 12.05
CA VAL A 237 -9.44 13.48 11.63
C VAL A 237 -9.24 14.71 12.53
N GLU A 238 -10.28 15.44 12.81
CA GLU A 238 -10.24 16.60 13.72
C GLU A 238 -9.86 16.17 15.15
N SER A 239 -10.35 15.03 15.62
CA SER A 239 -9.97 14.47 16.92
C SER A 239 -8.46 14.21 17.01
N THR A 240 -7.84 13.68 15.94
CA THR A 240 -6.38 13.50 15.93
C THR A 240 -5.62 14.82 16.00
N ARG A 241 -6.14 15.87 15.36
CA ARG A 241 -5.50 17.20 15.33
C ARG A 241 -5.60 17.92 16.69
N SER A 242 -6.64 17.68 17.45
CA SER A 242 -6.86 18.31 18.75
C SER A 242 -6.23 17.56 19.93
N SER A 243 -5.62 16.41 19.69
CA SER A 243 -4.90 15.69 20.74
C SER A 243 -3.68 16.45 21.22
N LYS A 244 -3.53 16.56 22.56
CA LYS A 244 -2.38 17.21 23.20
C LYS A 244 -1.04 16.52 22.90
N ASP A 245 -1.08 15.24 22.56
CA ASP A 245 0.12 14.45 22.27
C ASP A 245 0.60 14.61 20.83
N VAL A 246 -0.14 15.31 20.00
CA VAL A 246 0.06 15.40 18.56
C VAL A 246 0.54 16.78 18.17
N ARG A 247 1.64 16.84 17.42
CA ARG A 247 2.11 18.05 16.75
C ARG A 247 1.41 18.26 15.41
N ILE A 248 1.29 17.18 14.61
CA ILE A 248 0.58 17.19 13.33
C ILE A 248 -0.36 15.99 13.29
N GLY A 249 -1.67 16.26 13.25
CA GLY A 249 -2.70 15.24 13.08
C GLY A 249 -2.89 14.85 11.61
N VAL A 250 -3.89 14.01 11.37
CA VAL A 250 -4.21 13.55 10.01
C VAL A 250 -4.62 14.75 9.15
N SER A 251 -3.98 14.88 7.98
CA SER A 251 -4.27 15.94 7.01
C SER A 251 -5.56 15.63 6.22
N THR A 252 -6.03 16.61 5.46
CA THR A 252 -7.12 16.38 4.47
C THR A 252 -6.74 15.31 3.46
N ARG A 253 -5.47 15.23 3.07
CA ARG A 253 -4.94 14.17 2.22
C ARG A 253 -5.12 12.79 2.87
N GLY A 254 -4.88 12.68 4.17
CA GLY A 254 -5.14 11.45 4.94
C GLY A 254 -6.63 11.11 5.06
N ALA A 255 -7.49 12.10 5.15
CA ALA A 255 -8.94 11.89 5.10
C ALA A 255 -9.39 11.35 3.74
N ILE A 256 -8.90 11.91 2.64
CA ILE A 256 -9.15 11.44 1.27
C ILE A 256 -8.64 10.01 1.10
N ALA A 257 -7.45 9.71 1.61
CA ALA A 257 -6.86 8.38 1.57
C ALA A 257 -7.77 7.35 2.27
N MET A 258 -8.34 7.70 3.42
CA MET A 258 -9.31 6.84 4.11
C MET A 258 -10.54 6.55 3.26
N VAL A 259 -11.12 7.56 2.64
CA VAL A 259 -12.31 7.38 1.79
C VAL A 259 -11.99 6.46 0.61
N ARG A 260 -10.85 6.64 -0.03
CA ARG A 260 -10.40 5.77 -1.13
C ARG A 260 -10.27 4.31 -0.69
N ALA A 261 -9.61 4.07 0.42
CA ALA A 261 -9.40 2.72 0.96
C ALA A 261 -10.73 2.09 1.43
N ALA A 262 -11.56 2.85 2.13
CA ALA A 262 -12.83 2.36 2.66
C ALA A 262 -13.86 2.03 1.57
N ARG A 263 -13.83 2.74 0.44
CA ARG A 263 -14.64 2.40 -0.72
C ARG A 263 -14.32 1.02 -1.28
N VAL A 264 -13.04 0.72 -1.42
CA VAL A 264 -12.56 -0.61 -1.85
C VAL A 264 -12.94 -1.65 -0.80
N TRP A 265 -12.70 -1.37 0.46
CA TRP A 265 -13.00 -2.30 1.55
C TRP A 265 -14.48 -2.67 1.61
N ALA A 266 -15.37 -1.70 1.45
CA ALA A 266 -16.82 -1.93 1.38
C ALA A 266 -17.19 -2.90 0.26
N LEU A 267 -16.69 -2.67 -0.96
CA LEU A 267 -16.92 -3.56 -2.10
C LEU A 267 -16.35 -4.97 -1.86
N SER A 268 -15.19 -5.05 -1.23
CA SER A 268 -14.57 -6.34 -0.89
C SER A 268 -15.41 -7.16 0.10
N ARG A 269 -16.35 -6.50 0.79
CA ARG A 269 -17.32 -7.09 1.69
C ARG A 269 -18.70 -7.26 1.06
N GLY A 270 -18.83 -7.04 -0.24
CA GLY A 270 -20.10 -7.20 -0.97
C GLY A 270 -21.08 -6.05 -0.80
N ARG A 271 -20.64 -4.90 -0.27
CA ARG A 271 -21.50 -3.74 -0.07
C ARG A 271 -21.17 -2.64 -1.08
N HIS A 272 -22.20 -2.08 -1.68
CA HIS A 272 -22.06 -0.98 -2.65
C HIS A 272 -22.03 0.42 -1.99
N TYR A 273 -21.88 0.45 -0.68
CA TYR A 273 -21.80 1.66 0.14
C TYR A 273 -20.85 1.49 1.33
N MET A 274 -20.24 2.59 1.74
CA MET A 274 -19.37 2.62 2.93
C MET A 274 -20.18 2.56 4.22
N LEU A 275 -19.61 1.89 5.23
CA LEU A 275 -20.08 1.91 6.61
C LEU A 275 -19.00 2.51 7.53
N PRO A 276 -19.41 3.04 8.69
CA PRO A 276 -18.44 3.46 9.73
C PRO A 276 -17.47 2.35 10.12
N ASP A 277 -17.92 1.10 10.10
CA ASP A 277 -17.07 -0.07 10.41
C ASP A 277 -15.89 -0.23 9.45
N ASP A 278 -16.04 0.17 8.19
CA ASP A 278 -14.93 0.18 7.22
C ASP A 278 -13.84 1.15 7.65
N VAL A 279 -14.25 2.34 8.10
CA VAL A 279 -13.34 3.37 8.63
C VAL A 279 -12.64 2.87 9.89
N LYS A 280 -13.37 2.27 10.82
CA LYS A 280 -12.79 1.72 12.06
C LYS A 280 -11.75 0.65 11.78
N THR A 281 -12.02 -0.23 10.85
CA THR A 281 -11.09 -1.32 10.45
C THR A 281 -9.81 -0.77 9.84
N LEU A 282 -9.91 0.27 9.02
CA LEU A 282 -8.78 0.84 8.28
C LEU A 282 -8.06 1.98 9.00
N ALA A 283 -8.58 2.45 10.14
CA ALA A 283 -8.06 3.63 10.82
C ALA A 283 -6.56 3.51 11.17
N LEU A 284 -6.14 2.42 11.79
CA LEU A 284 -4.73 2.20 12.13
C LEU A 284 -3.84 2.10 10.89
N PRO A 285 -4.09 1.21 9.93
CA PRO A 285 -3.20 1.07 8.77
C PRO A 285 -3.18 2.29 7.84
N VAL A 286 -4.23 3.09 7.79
CA VAL A 286 -4.27 4.29 6.94
C VAL A 286 -3.74 5.53 7.65
N TRP A 287 -3.96 5.69 8.94
CA TRP A 287 -3.71 6.96 9.63
C TRP A 287 -2.51 6.99 10.57
N ALA A 288 -2.14 5.87 11.21
CA ALA A 288 -1.09 5.90 12.24
C ALA A 288 0.24 6.49 11.72
N HIS A 289 0.65 6.14 10.52
CA HIS A 289 1.90 6.63 9.91
C HIS A 289 1.83 8.10 9.44
N ARG A 290 0.65 8.73 9.47
CA ARG A 290 0.43 10.13 9.05
C ARG A 290 0.44 11.10 10.22
N ILE A 291 0.52 10.59 11.45
CA ILE A 291 0.52 11.37 12.67
C ILE A 291 1.95 11.65 13.09
N VAL A 292 2.22 12.90 13.47
CA VAL A 292 3.48 13.33 14.06
C VAL A 292 3.21 13.68 15.51
N LEU A 293 3.85 12.95 16.41
CA LEU A 293 3.72 13.19 17.85
C LEU A 293 4.51 14.41 18.28
N ASP A 294 4.04 15.07 19.35
CA ASP A 294 4.85 16.01 20.10
C ASP A 294 6.05 15.25 20.69
N PRO A 295 7.29 15.79 20.57
CA PRO A 295 8.48 15.08 21.06
C PRO A 295 8.44 14.76 22.55
N ASP A 296 7.90 15.65 23.38
CA ASP A 296 7.79 15.43 24.83
C ASP A 296 6.77 14.32 25.14
N ALA A 297 5.67 14.27 24.39
CA ALA A 297 4.66 13.21 24.52
C ALA A 297 5.24 11.85 24.08
N GLU A 298 5.98 11.80 23.00
CA GLU A 298 6.65 10.58 22.50
C GLU A 298 7.67 10.06 23.52
N PHE A 299 8.47 10.94 24.06
CA PHE A 299 9.43 10.61 25.12
C PHE A 299 8.72 10.07 26.39
N GLY A 300 7.53 10.61 26.71
CA GLY A 300 6.67 10.17 27.81
C GLY A 300 5.90 8.87 27.54
N GLY A 301 6.08 8.22 26.37
CA GLY A 301 5.47 6.95 26.05
C GLY A 301 4.23 7.01 25.16
N ALA A 302 3.84 8.19 24.64
CA ALA A 302 2.75 8.30 23.68
C ALA A 302 3.10 7.58 22.36
N THR A 303 2.10 6.97 21.72
CA THR A 303 2.25 6.30 20.43
C THR A 303 1.23 6.84 19.44
N ARG A 304 1.55 6.73 18.15
CA ARG A 304 0.66 7.13 17.05
C ARG A 304 -0.59 6.26 17.04
N GLU A 305 -0.43 4.97 17.28
CA GLU A 305 -1.52 3.99 17.38
C GLU A 305 -2.50 4.36 18.50
N ALA A 306 -2.00 4.74 19.65
CA ALA A 306 -2.84 5.16 20.78
C ALA A 306 -3.66 6.42 20.46
N VAL A 307 -3.11 7.36 19.70
CA VAL A 307 -3.85 8.55 19.22
C VAL A 307 -5.04 8.15 18.36
N VAL A 308 -4.83 7.24 17.40
CA VAL A 308 -5.90 6.75 16.51
C VAL A 308 -6.96 6.00 17.31
N ILE A 309 -6.56 5.10 18.18
CA ILE A 309 -7.48 4.32 19.02
C ILE A 309 -8.33 5.25 19.89
N ARG A 310 -7.73 6.26 20.49
CA ARG A 310 -8.44 7.25 21.30
C ARG A 310 -9.47 8.05 20.50
N ALA A 311 -9.12 8.46 19.28
CA ALA A 311 -10.07 9.12 18.37
C ALA A 311 -11.29 8.22 18.10
N LEU A 312 -11.06 6.93 17.83
CA LEU A 312 -12.14 5.96 17.62
C LEU A 312 -13.03 5.77 18.85
N GLU A 313 -12.48 5.88 20.06
CA GLU A 313 -13.22 5.78 21.32
C GLU A 313 -14.02 7.04 21.62
N GLU A 314 -13.47 8.23 21.34
CA GLU A 314 -14.07 9.52 21.68
C GLU A 314 -15.13 9.98 20.66
N VAL A 315 -15.00 9.61 19.41
CA VAL A 315 -15.91 10.02 18.33
C VAL A 315 -17.00 8.97 18.13
N SER A 316 -18.25 9.39 18.27
CA SER A 316 -19.40 8.51 18.05
C SER A 316 -19.64 8.26 16.55
N ALA A 317 -19.75 6.99 16.17
CA ALA A 317 -20.12 6.61 14.82
C ALA A 317 -21.62 6.90 14.56
N PRO A 318 -22.00 7.30 13.32
CA PRO A 318 -23.39 7.44 12.94
C PRO A 318 -24.10 6.09 12.99
N ILE A 319 -25.38 6.10 13.37
CA ILE A 319 -26.23 4.91 13.42
C ILE A 319 -27.02 4.84 12.12
N PHE A 320 -26.84 3.74 11.35
CA PHE A 320 -27.68 3.43 10.20
C PHE A 320 -28.92 2.64 10.70
N ARG A 321 -30.10 3.19 10.48
CA ARG A 321 -31.32 2.40 10.61
C ARG A 321 -31.44 1.53 9.36
N LYS A 322 -31.51 0.23 9.55
CA LYS A 322 -31.81 -0.75 8.48
C LYS A 322 -33.17 -0.47 7.88
#